data_99e8243cb9071fa81c8c2bf275eadd8d
#
_entry.id   99e8243cb9071fa81c8c2bf275eadd8d
#
_cell.length_a   1.000
_cell.length_b   1.000
_cell.length_c   1.000
_cell.angle_alpha   90.00
_cell.angle_beta   90.00
_cell.angle_gamma   90.00
#
_symmetry.space_group_name_H-M   'P 1'
#
loop_
_entity.id
_entity.type
_entity.pdbx_description
1 polymer ?
#
loop_
_entity_poly.entity_id
_entity_poly.type
_entity_poly.pdbx_seq_one_letter_code
_entity_poly.pdbx_strand_id
1 'polypeptide(L)'
;KENFKNSQKFDLKIHRITLLLPKSKTPGAPRYLIGRPGAFNPDEFKSDDLLKSMTIFFDTLMFDDDFIISGMTMIGDASNTTLKHLMVFNNPVVMKKNALIQQDAYPVRQKGMHIFNMPSIMVSMLNLFKMFLNEKNKSRVKIIKMT
;
A
#
# COMPACT_ATOMS: atom_id res chain seq x y z
N LYS A 1 -3.96 -17.14 24.01
CA LYS A 1 -5.18 -16.31 23.94
C LYS A 1 -4.86 -14.83 23.65
N GLU A 2 -3.75 -14.30 24.16
CA GLU A 2 -3.32 -12.91 23.93
C GLU A 2 -2.85 -12.68 22.49
N ASN A 3 -2.11 -13.63 21.90
CA ASN A 3 -1.68 -13.58 20.51
C ASN A 3 -2.85 -13.59 19.52
N PHE A 4 -3.93 -14.31 19.81
CA PHE A 4 -5.11 -14.37 18.94
C PHE A 4 -5.92 -13.06 18.98
N LYS A 5 -6.08 -12.45 20.16
CA LYS A 5 -6.72 -11.13 20.28
C LYS A 5 -5.92 -10.02 19.60
N ASN A 6 -4.60 -10.10 19.65
CA ASN A 6 -3.73 -9.15 18.96
C ASN A 6 -3.81 -9.32 17.43
N SER A 7 -3.90 -10.55 16.93
CA SER A 7 -4.11 -10.84 15.50
C SER A 7 -5.43 -10.26 14.98
N GLN A 8 -6.55 -10.48 15.68
CA GLN A 8 -7.85 -9.91 15.28
C GLN A 8 -7.87 -8.37 15.34
N LYS A 9 -7.22 -7.77 16.33
CA LYS A 9 -7.10 -6.32 16.44
C LYS A 9 -6.23 -5.73 15.31
N PHE A 10 -5.29 -6.51 14.83
CA PHE A 10 -4.41 -6.18 13.71
C PHE A 10 -5.14 -6.23 12.37
N ASP A 11 -5.92 -7.28 12.10
CA ASP A 11 -6.76 -7.44 10.92
C ASP A 11 -7.75 -6.28 10.75
N LEU A 12 -8.46 -5.93 11.81
CA LEU A 12 -9.42 -4.81 11.80
C LEU A 12 -8.76 -3.46 11.50
N LYS A 13 -7.49 -3.29 11.83
CA LYS A 13 -6.77 -2.04 11.59
C LYS A 13 -6.33 -1.89 10.13
N ILE A 14 -5.90 -2.97 9.48
CA ILE A 14 -5.45 -2.90 8.08
C ILE A 14 -6.61 -2.63 7.12
N HIS A 15 -7.80 -3.16 7.39
CA HIS A 15 -9.00 -2.91 6.59
C HIS A 15 -9.43 -1.43 6.57
N ARG A 16 -8.99 -0.62 7.54
CA ARG A 16 -9.20 0.83 7.50
C ARG A 16 -8.26 1.53 6.53
N ILE A 17 -7.04 0.98 6.37
CA ILE A 17 -5.98 1.58 5.55
C ILE A 17 -6.08 1.08 4.11
N THR A 18 -6.44 -0.19 3.93
CA THR A 18 -6.39 -0.87 2.64
C THR A 18 -7.67 -1.66 2.39
N LEU A 19 -8.26 -1.48 1.22
CA LEU A 19 -9.45 -2.16 0.77
C LEU A 19 -9.24 -2.74 -0.63
N LEU A 20 -9.43 -4.05 -0.77
CA LEU A 20 -9.50 -4.69 -2.06
C LEU A 20 -10.92 -4.57 -2.63
N LEU A 21 -11.04 -4.00 -3.83
CA LEU A 21 -12.32 -3.91 -4.50
C LEU A 21 -12.77 -5.28 -5.06
N PRO A 22 -14.08 -5.51 -5.23
CA PRO A 22 -14.60 -6.67 -5.91
C PRO A 22 -13.95 -6.87 -7.29
N LYS A 23 -13.94 -8.11 -7.78
CA LYS A 23 -13.44 -8.44 -9.12
C LYS A 23 -14.22 -7.67 -10.19
N SER A 24 -13.49 -7.13 -11.18
CA SER A 24 -14.11 -6.55 -12.36
C SER A 24 -14.85 -7.63 -13.16
N LYS A 25 -15.94 -7.24 -13.81
CA LYS A 25 -16.63 -8.10 -14.78
C LYS A 25 -15.86 -8.25 -16.09
N THR A 26 -14.89 -7.37 -16.33
CA THR A 26 -14.06 -7.39 -17.55
C THR A 26 -12.94 -8.42 -17.39
N PRO A 27 -12.86 -9.45 -18.23
CA PRO A 27 -11.79 -10.44 -18.18
C PRO A 27 -10.40 -9.79 -18.31
N GLY A 28 -9.44 -10.22 -17.47
CA GLY A 28 -8.06 -9.72 -17.51
C GLY A 28 -7.87 -8.31 -16.94
N ALA A 29 -8.93 -7.67 -16.43
CA ALA A 29 -8.79 -6.39 -15.74
C ALA A 29 -7.99 -6.56 -14.43
N PRO A 30 -7.11 -5.60 -14.08
CA PRO A 30 -6.37 -5.69 -12.83
C PRO A 30 -7.30 -5.62 -11.62
N ARG A 31 -6.83 -6.17 -10.51
CA ARG A 31 -7.47 -5.98 -9.21
C ARG A 31 -7.18 -4.57 -8.71
N TYR A 32 -8.19 -3.91 -8.18
CA TYR A 32 -8.06 -2.56 -7.65
C TYR A 32 -7.94 -2.58 -6.13
N LEU A 33 -6.89 -1.95 -5.64
CA LEU A 33 -6.59 -1.82 -4.21
C LEU A 33 -6.69 -0.35 -3.83
N ILE A 34 -7.57 -0.01 -2.90
CA ILE A 34 -7.66 1.35 -2.36
C ILE A 34 -6.81 1.43 -1.10
N GLY A 35 -5.89 2.40 -1.05
CA GLY A 35 -5.09 2.73 0.12
C GLY A 35 -5.46 4.11 0.67
N ARG A 36 -5.64 4.20 1.99
CA ARG A 36 -5.92 5.46 2.69
C ARG A 36 -4.95 5.65 3.86
N PRO A 37 -3.74 6.16 3.59
CA PRO A 37 -2.71 6.31 4.62
C PRO A 37 -3.10 7.26 5.77
N GLY A 38 -4.05 8.17 5.57
CA GLY A 38 -4.57 9.05 6.61
C GLY A 38 -5.69 8.46 7.48
N ALA A 39 -6.08 7.20 7.25
CA ALA A 39 -7.24 6.60 7.93
C ALA A 39 -6.91 5.87 9.23
N PHE A 40 -5.63 5.74 9.61
CA PHE A 40 -5.23 5.12 10.87
C PHE A 40 -4.74 6.14 11.90
N ASN A 41 -4.72 5.76 13.17
CA ASN A 41 -4.10 6.59 14.20
C ASN A 41 -2.58 6.35 14.21
N PRO A 42 -1.74 7.34 13.86
CA PRO A 42 -0.30 7.15 13.77
C PRO A 42 0.38 6.90 15.11
N ASP A 43 -0.26 7.27 16.23
CA ASP A 43 0.27 7.03 17.57
C ASP A 43 0.12 5.56 18.01
N GLU A 44 -0.69 4.75 17.29
CA GLU A 44 -0.94 3.35 17.57
C GLU A 44 -0.13 2.37 16.70
N PHE A 45 0.62 2.88 15.72
CA PHE A 45 1.34 2.05 14.75
C PHE A 45 2.82 2.34 14.71
N LYS A 46 3.62 1.28 14.64
CA LYS A 46 5.04 1.33 14.30
C LYS A 46 5.24 0.94 12.83
N SER A 47 6.33 1.42 12.23
CA SER A 47 6.68 1.10 10.84
C SER A 47 6.74 -0.42 10.58
N ASP A 48 7.31 -1.19 11.52
CA ASP A 48 7.42 -2.64 11.39
C ASP A 48 6.05 -3.34 11.45
N ASP A 49 5.13 -2.83 12.25
CA ASP A 49 3.77 -3.39 12.35
C ASP A 49 2.99 -3.14 11.05
N LEU A 50 3.19 -1.98 10.45
CA LEU A 50 2.61 -1.67 9.16
C LEU A 50 3.14 -2.60 8.06
N LEU A 51 4.47 -2.82 8.02
CA LEU A 51 5.06 -3.74 7.06
C LEU A 51 4.54 -5.17 7.24
N LYS A 52 4.49 -5.68 8.46
CA LYS A 52 3.93 -7.00 8.77
C LYS A 52 2.48 -7.13 8.29
N SER A 53 1.66 -6.11 8.58
CA SER A 53 0.26 -6.11 8.17
C SER A 53 0.10 -6.16 6.66
N MET A 54 0.90 -5.36 5.95
CA MET A 54 0.89 -5.34 4.49
C MET A 54 1.36 -6.68 3.92
N THR A 55 2.39 -7.30 4.52
CA THR A 55 2.87 -8.63 4.10
C THR A 55 1.77 -9.68 4.26
N ILE A 56 1.13 -9.76 5.43
CA ILE A 56 0.02 -10.71 5.68
C ILE A 56 -1.13 -10.48 4.68
N PHE A 57 -1.46 -9.22 4.42
CA PHE A 57 -2.49 -8.87 3.45
C PHE A 57 -2.14 -9.37 2.03
N PHE A 58 -0.91 -9.12 1.55
CA PHE A 58 -0.47 -9.59 0.25
C PHE A 58 -0.35 -11.12 0.19
N ASP A 59 0.14 -11.77 1.25
CA ASP A 59 0.20 -13.24 1.33
C ASP A 59 -1.20 -13.84 1.18
N THR A 60 -2.21 -13.22 1.79
CA THR A 60 -3.61 -13.67 1.63
C THR A 60 -4.08 -13.52 0.18
N LEU A 61 -3.66 -12.47 -0.53
CA LEU A 61 -4.03 -12.26 -1.94
C LEU A 61 -3.32 -13.21 -2.91
N MET A 62 -2.24 -13.89 -2.49
CA MET A 62 -1.58 -14.91 -3.31
C MET A 62 -2.43 -16.17 -3.54
N PHE A 63 -3.50 -16.34 -2.79
CA PHE A 63 -4.51 -17.39 -3.03
C PHE A 63 -5.55 -17.01 -4.10
N ASP A 64 -5.48 -15.79 -4.65
CA ASP A 64 -6.37 -15.33 -5.72
C ASP A 64 -5.60 -15.35 -7.06
N ASP A 65 -5.85 -16.37 -7.89
CA ASP A 65 -5.20 -16.52 -9.20
C ASP A 65 -5.41 -15.31 -10.12
N ASP A 66 -6.60 -14.69 -10.07
CA ASP A 66 -6.87 -13.49 -10.85
C ASP A 66 -5.99 -12.30 -10.41
N PHE A 67 -5.67 -12.22 -9.12
CA PHE A 67 -4.77 -11.19 -8.60
C PHE A 67 -3.36 -11.37 -9.16
N ILE A 68 -2.88 -12.60 -9.24
CA ILE A 68 -1.54 -12.94 -9.76
C ILE A 68 -1.49 -12.69 -11.28
N ILE A 69 -2.46 -13.22 -12.03
CA ILE A 69 -2.46 -13.20 -13.50
C ILE A 69 -2.76 -11.79 -14.03
N SER A 70 -3.81 -11.17 -13.53
CA SER A 70 -4.27 -9.86 -14.01
C SER A 70 -3.46 -8.70 -13.44
N GLY A 71 -2.78 -8.92 -12.32
CA GLY A 71 -2.04 -7.90 -11.61
C GLY A 71 -2.93 -6.94 -10.84
N MET A 72 -2.32 -5.88 -10.29
CA MET A 72 -3.02 -4.90 -9.46
C MET A 72 -2.80 -3.46 -9.90
N THR A 73 -3.76 -2.62 -9.60
CA THR A 73 -3.66 -1.15 -9.64
C THR A 73 -4.01 -0.60 -8.26
N MET A 74 -3.11 0.18 -7.69
CA MET A 74 -3.33 0.84 -6.42
C MET A 74 -3.92 2.24 -6.64
N ILE A 75 -4.94 2.57 -5.88
CA ILE A 75 -5.56 3.89 -5.81
C ILE A 75 -5.34 4.40 -4.38
N GLY A 76 -4.51 5.43 -4.22
CA GLY A 76 -4.18 6.01 -2.94
C GLY A 76 -4.94 7.32 -2.71
N ASP A 77 -5.74 7.38 -1.66
CA ASP A 77 -6.31 8.66 -1.18
C ASP A 77 -5.48 9.14 0.02
N ALA A 78 -4.67 10.17 -0.23
CA ALA A 78 -3.78 10.75 0.78
C ALA A 78 -4.43 11.85 1.63
N SER A 79 -5.75 12.00 1.56
CA SER A 79 -6.49 12.91 2.43
C SER A 79 -6.20 12.64 3.92
N ASN A 80 -6.22 13.69 4.72
CA ASN A 80 -6.00 13.64 6.17
C ASN A 80 -4.65 13.05 6.61
N THR A 81 -3.70 12.89 5.69
CA THR A 81 -2.35 12.45 6.05
C THR A 81 -1.59 13.61 6.69
N THR A 82 -1.11 13.39 7.90
CA THR A 82 -0.36 14.37 8.69
C THR A 82 1.14 14.03 8.75
N LEU A 83 1.94 14.93 9.32
CA LEU A 83 3.37 14.68 9.55
C LEU A 83 3.60 13.42 10.42
N LYS A 84 2.76 13.15 11.40
CA LYS A 84 2.86 11.94 12.23
C LYS A 84 2.69 10.67 11.40
N HIS A 85 1.73 10.64 10.47
CA HIS A 85 1.58 9.52 9.53
C HIS A 85 2.86 9.32 8.71
N LEU A 86 3.46 10.44 8.24
CA LEU A 86 4.70 10.36 7.49
C LEU A 86 5.85 9.77 8.30
N MET A 87 5.94 10.08 9.59
CA MET A 87 6.97 9.52 10.47
C MET A 87 6.86 8.00 10.59
N VAL A 88 5.66 7.44 10.59
CA VAL A 88 5.44 5.98 10.58
C VAL A 88 5.94 5.36 9.27
N PHE A 89 5.74 6.04 8.13
CA PHE A 89 6.20 5.55 6.83
C PHE A 89 7.67 5.87 6.54
N ASN A 90 8.25 6.90 7.18
CA ASN A 90 9.56 7.47 6.82
C ASN A 90 10.75 6.74 7.47
N ASN A 91 10.67 5.42 7.60
CA ASN A 91 11.83 4.60 7.95
C ASN A 91 12.46 4.06 6.63
N PRO A 92 13.65 4.56 6.21
CA PRO A 92 14.25 4.16 4.93
C PRO A 92 14.51 2.66 4.82
N VAL A 93 14.82 2.00 5.92
CA VAL A 93 15.04 0.54 5.95
C VAL A 93 13.76 -0.20 5.68
N VAL A 94 12.64 0.22 6.31
CA VAL A 94 11.32 -0.37 6.10
C VAL A 94 10.83 -0.07 4.69
N MET A 95 11.01 1.16 4.20
CA MET A 95 10.66 1.54 2.82
C MET A 95 11.39 0.69 1.78
N LYS A 96 12.70 0.50 1.96
CA LYS A 96 13.50 -0.35 1.07
C LYS A 96 13.02 -1.81 1.11
N LYS A 97 12.81 -2.37 2.30
CA LYS A 97 12.28 -3.74 2.46
C LYS A 97 10.93 -3.90 1.75
N ASN A 98 10.00 -2.96 1.97
CA ASN A 98 8.69 -2.98 1.35
C ASN A 98 8.78 -2.91 -0.19
N ALA A 99 9.64 -2.03 -0.72
CA ALA A 99 9.85 -1.92 -2.16
C ALA A 99 10.39 -3.22 -2.77
N LEU A 100 11.38 -3.85 -2.13
CA LEU A 100 11.95 -5.14 -2.58
C LEU A 100 10.91 -6.27 -2.51
N ILE A 101 10.16 -6.37 -1.41
CA ILE A 101 9.11 -7.38 -1.27
C ILE A 101 8.07 -7.23 -2.38
N GLN A 102 7.59 -6.03 -2.64
CA GLN A 102 6.56 -5.80 -3.65
C GLN A 102 7.05 -5.95 -5.09
N GLN A 103 8.33 -5.70 -5.37
CA GLN A 103 8.87 -5.79 -6.72
C GLN A 103 9.38 -7.17 -7.08
N ASP A 104 10.01 -7.86 -6.12
CA ASP A 104 10.84 -9.03 -6.39
C ASP A 104 10.33 -10.30 -5.71
N ALA A 105 9.59 -10.18 -4.58
CA ALA A 105 9.11 -11.35 -3.85
C ALA A 105 7.72 -11.81 -4.28
N TYR A 106 6.84 -10.87 -4.64
CA TYR A 106 5.49 -11.23 -5.08
C TYR A 106 5.39 -11.37 -6.60
N PRO A 107 4.81 -12.47 -7.12
CA PRO A 107 4.62 -12.71 -8.55
C PRO A 107 3.47 -11.87 -9.14
N VAL A 108 3.24 -10.67 -8.63
CA VAL A 108 2.12 -9.81 -9.01
C VAL A 108 2.59 -8.60 -9.80
N ARG A 109 1.94 -8.37 -10.94
CA ARG A 109 2.25 -7.22 -11.80
C ARG A 109 1.57 -5.97 -11.27
N GLN A 110 2.35 -5.01 -10.80
CA GLN A 110 1.84 -3.68 -10.55
C GLN A 110 1.55 -2.96 -11.87
N LYS A 111 0.28 -2.73 -12.19
CA LYS A 111 -0.17 -2.06 -13.41
C LYS A 111 -0.16 -0.54 -13.29
N GLY A 112 -0.43 -0.02 -12.10
CA GLY A 112 -0.46 1.41 -11.82
C GLY A 112 -0.54 1.72 -10.33
N MET A 113 -0.12 2.94 -9.98
CA MET A 113 -0.35 3.54 -8.66
C MET A 113 -0.80 4.98 -8.89
N HIS A 114 -2.03 5.27 -8.56
CA HIS A 114 -2.65 6.59 -8.71
C HIS A 114 -2.91 7.17 -7.34
N ILE A 115 -2.31 8.32 -7.03
CA ILE A 115 -2.41 8.94 -5.71
C ILE A 115 -3.14 10.27 -5.84
N PHE A 116 -4.24 10.39 -5.09
CA PHE A 116 -5.09 11.56 -5.03
C PHE A 116 -4.87 12.32 -3.73
N ASN A 117 -5.25 13.60 -3.71
CA ASN A 117 -5.27 14.45 -2.51
C ASN A 117 -3.94 14.47 -1.75
N MET A 118 -2.82 14.41 -2.48
CA MET A 118 -1.50 14.32 -1.86
C MET A 118 -1.08 15.68 -1.29
N PRO A 119 -0.90 15.81 0.04
CA PRO A 119 -0.30 17.00 0.62
C PRO A 119 1.13 17.23 0.11
N SER A 120 1.53 18.50 -0.03
CA SER A 120 2.88 18.85 -0.55
C SER A 120 4.03 18.21 0.22
N ILE A 121 3.87 18.06 1.54
CA ILE A 121 4.85 17.40 2.40
C ILE A 121 5.06 15.92 2.03
N MET A 122 4.04 15.23 1.50
CA MET A 122 4.16 13.84 1.08
C MET A 122 4.90 13.67 -0.25
N VAL A 123 5.02 14.72 -1.06
CA VAL A 123 5.71 14.64 -2.35
C VAL A 123 7.19 14.28 -2.15
N SER A 124 7.84 14.87 -1.16
CA SER A 124 9.24 14.56 -0.82
C SER A 124 9.41 13.10 -0.40
N MET A 125 8.49 12.59 0.41
CA MET A 125 8.51 11.19 0.85
C MET A 125 8.26 10.23 -0.34
N LEU A 126 7.33 10.57 -1.22
CA LEU A 126 7.09 9.77 -2.42
C LEU A 126 8.33 9.75 -3.33
N ASN A 127 9.02 10.89 -3.46
CA ASN A 127 10.26 10.95 -4.23
C ASN A 127 11.35 10.07 -3.60
N LEU A 128 11.47 10.07 -2.27
CA LEU A 128 12.35 9.15 -1.56
C LEU A 128 11.96 7.69 -1.81
N PHE A 129 10.69 7.34 -1.71
CA PHE A 129 10.21 5.99 -1.99
C PHE A 129 10.50 5.57 -3.44
N LYS A 130 10.31 6.46 -4.40
CA LYS A 130 10.64 6.21 -5.81
C LYS A 130 12.11 5.85 -6.03
N MET A 131 13.04 6.28 -5.18
CA MET A 131 14.45 5.90 -5.30
C MET A 131 14.68 4.39 -5.12
N PHE A 132 13.81 3.71 -4.41
CA PHE A 132 13.87 2.25 -4.19
C PHE A 132 13.12 1.44 -5.27
N LEU A 133 12.38 2.11 -6.15
CA LEU A 133 11.64 1.45 -7.23
C LEU A 133 12.50 1.31 -8.48
N ASN A 134 12.31 0.21 -9.21
CA ASN A 134 12.84 0.07 -10.57
C ASN A 134 12.12 1.04 -11.54
N GLU A 135 12.74 1.31 -12.70
CA GLU A 135 12.24 2.30 -13.66
C GLU A 135 10.82 2.01 -14.13
N LYS A 136 10.49 0.74 -14.31
CA LYS A 136 9.16 0.29 -14.71
C LYS A 136 8.09 0.67 -13.68
N ASN A 137 8.37 0.47 -12.39
CA ASN A 137 7.43 0.81 -11.32
C ASN A 137 7.40 2.32 -11.05
N LYS A 138 8.52 3.03 -11.18
CA LYS A 138 8.56 4.50 -11.13
C LYS A 138 7.61 5.14 -12.15
N SER A 139 7.64 4.68 -13.40
CA SER A 139 6.81 5.23 -14.48
C SER A 139 5.30 5.03 -14.25
N ARG A 140 4.93 4.06 -13.42
CA ARG A 140 3.54 3.72 -13.09
C ARG A 140 2.96 4.52 -11.93
N VAL A 141 3.79 5.26 -11.18
CA VAL A 141 3.35 6.11 -10.08
C VAL A 141 2.92 7.47 -10.60
N LYS A 142 1.63 7.78 -10.49
CA LYS A 142 1.04 9.04 -10.91
C LYS A 142 0.38 9.76 -9.75
N ILE A 143 0.67 11.06 -9.61
CA ILE A 143 -0.05 11.95 -8.70
C ILE A 143 -1.14 12.61 -9.51
N ILE A 144 -2.38 12.51 -9.05
CA ILE A 144 -3.53 13.12 -9.70
C ILE A 144 -3.98 14.28 -8.82
N LYS A 145 -3.89 15.49 -9.37
CA LYS A 145 -4.47 16.67 -8.74
C LYS A 145 -5.96 16.70 -9.09
N MET A 146 -6.81 16.71 -8.07
CA MET A 146 -8.21 17.05 -8.28
C MET A 146 -8.30 18.58 -8.36
N THR A 147 -8.75 19.08 -9.49
CA THR A 147 -9.14 20.49 -9.70
C THR A 147 -10.48 20.76 -9.07
#